data_ff62ea0f5ab121a498fffc2620cdcf39
#
_entry.id   ff62ea0f5ab121a498fffc2620cdcf39
#
_cell.length_a   1.000
_cell.length_b   1.000
_cell.length_c   1.000
_cell.angle_alpha   90.00
_cell.angle_beta   90.00
_cell.angle_gamma   90.00
#
_symmetry.space_group_name_H-M   'P 1'
#
loop_
_entity.id
_entity.type
_entity.pdbx_description
1 polymer ?
#
loop_
_entity_poly.entity_id
_entity_poly.type
_entity_poly.pdbx_seq_one_letter_code
_entity_poly.pdbx_strand_id
1 'polypeptide(L)'
;MNTDTTEAVGSVGRRERNKQKVKERLYSSALTLFREQGYDKTSIDQIAERADVARGTFFNYFQRKEDIVSAWGERRREKLMTTMDHSDPVSPGTSLSELRRCMTILSEINETERDLTAPMLTAWVKAGRPLVEEPYVADIFTRIVARGYDNGELASDVSAQRVGHILRDIYLGTLYRWCQQTSAAPGYVAEELQAALRLVVYGLLTAPHHQTHPATTSQNASHEARN
;
A
#
# COMPACT_ATOMS: atom_id res chain seq x y z
N MET A 1 -52.74 17.78 6.91
CA MET A 1 -51.58 18.04 7.82
C MET A 1 -50.50 17.07 7.48
N ASN A 2 -49.75 17.26 6.34
CA ASN A 2 -48.63 16.39 5.95
C ASN A 2 -47.72 17.10 4.91
N THR A 3 -47.10 18.23 5.29
CA THR A 3 -46.17 18.97 4.40
C THR A 3 -44.83 19.27 5.02
N ASP A 4 -44.58 18.84 6.29
CA ASP A 4 -43.39 19.26 7.03
C ASP A 4 -42.22 18.25 7.01
N THR A 5 -42.46 17.01 6.58
CA THR A 5 -41.42 15.95 6.65
C THR A 5 -40.51 15.93 5.40
N THR A 6 -40.96 16.43 4.25
CA THR A 6 -40.20 16.35 2.98
C THR A 6 -39.16 17.45 2.86
N GLU A 7 -39.40 18.63 3.44
CA GLU A 7 -38.43 19.74 3.44
C GLU A 7 -37.23 19.47 4.35
N ALA A 8 -37.43 18.80 5.49
CA ALA A 8 -36.36 18.50 6.44
C ALA A 8 -35.32 17.50 5.86
N VAL A 9 -35.76 16.48 5.13
CA VAL A 9 -34.88 15.49 4.51
C VAL A 9 -34.07 16.12 3.37
N GLY A 10 -34.67 17.02 2.59
CA GLY A 10 -33.96 17.75 1.51
C GLY A 10 -32.89 18.70 2.04
N SER A 11 -33.12 19.34 3.20
CA SER A 11 -32.20 20.30 3.81
C SER A 11 -30.97 19.62 4.43
N VAL A 12 -31.14 18.44 5.06
CA VAL A 12 -30.02 17.64 5.61
C VAL A 12 -29.10 17.17 4.49
N GLY A 13 -29.65 16.65 3.39
CA GLY A 13 -28.85 16.23 2.25
C GLY A 13 -28.09 17.38 1.54
N ARG A 14 -28.67 18.59 1.52
CA ARG A 14 -28.01 19.79 0.97
C ARG A 14 -26.87 20.27 1.86
N ARG A 15 -27.05 20.27 3.18
CA ARG A 15 -26.02 20.63 4.16
C ARG A 15 -24.83 19.68 4.09
N GLU A 16 -25.10 18.39 4.04
CA GLU A 16 -24.03 17.38 3.96
C GLU A 16 -23.25 17.48 2.65
N ARG A 17 -23.93 17.67 1.50
CA ARG A 17 -23.26 17.92 0.22
C ARG A 17 -22.40 19.18 0.24
N ASN A 18 -22.86 20.26 0.88
CA ASN A 18 -22.05 21.49 0.99
C ASN A 18 -20.84 21.27 1.90
N LYS A 19 -20.99 20.54 3.00
CA LYS A 19 -19.89 20.18 3.90
C LYS A 19 -18.84 19.37 3.14
N GLN A 20 -19.25 18.36 2.37
CA GLN A 20 -18.34 17.58 1.56
C GLN A 20 -17.62 18.40 0.48
N LYS A 21 -18.31 19.35 -0.17
CA LYS A 21 -17.69 20.26 -1.14
C LYS A 21 -16.61 21.15 -0.52
N VAL A 22 -16.84 21.67 0.69
CA VAL A 22 -15.84 22.49 1.39
C VAL A 22 -14.63 21.63 1.80
N LYS A 23 -14.87 20.44 2.34
CA LYS A 23 -13.80 19.48 2.68
C LYS A 23 -12.94 19.17 1.46
N GLU A 24 -13.58 18.93 0.31
CA GLU A 24 -12.87 18.64 -0.95
C GLU A 24 -12.05 19.82 -1.46
N ARG A 25 -12.58 21.04 -1.38
CA ARG A 25 -11.82 22.26 -1.74
C ARG A 25 -10.58 22.45 -0.86
N LEU A 26 -10.73 22.29 0.46
CA LEU A 26 -9.59 22.33 1.39
C LEU A 26 -8.54 21.30 1.08
N TYR A 27 -8.97 20.04 0.85
CA TYR A 27 -8.09 18.94 0.50
C TYR A 27 -7.34 19.20 -0.82
N SER A 28 -8.05 19.52 -1.90
CA SER A 28 -7.44 19.77 -3.21
C SER A 28 -6.52 21.00 -3.22
N SER A 29 -6.89 22.07 -2.49
CA SER A 29 -6.05 23.25 -2.30
C SER A 29 -4.74 22.92 -1.59
N ALA A 30 -4.80 22.09 -0.54
CA ALA A 30 -3.62 21.65 0.17
C ALA A 30 -2.69 20.81 -0.71
N LEU A 31 -3.24 19.84 -1.45
CA LEU A 31 -2.43 19.00 -2.35
C LEU A 31 -1.75 19.84 -3.43
N THR A 32 -2.44 20.85 -3.96
CA THR A 32 -1.86 21.77 -4.94
C THR A 32 -0.70 22.57 -4.34
N LEU A 33 -0.87 23.12 -3.14
CA LEU A 33 0.20 23.83 -2.44
C LEU A 33 1.37 22.92 -2.07
N PHE A 34 1.10 21.68 -1.65
CA PHE A 34 2.17 20.71 -1.36
C PHE A 34 2.99 20.37 -2.60
N ARG A 35 2.35 20.32 -3.77
CA ARG A 35 3.03 20.11 -5.05
C ARG A 35 3.85 21.34 -5.47
N GLU A 36 3.30 22.55 -5.34
CA GLU A 36 3.91 23.80 -5.78
C GLU A 36 5.10 24.23 -4.91
N GLN A 37 5.00 24.12 -3.60
CA GLN A 37 5.99 24.69 -2.66
C GLN A 37 6.46 23.72 -1.58
N GLY A 38 5.94 22.51 -1.55
CA GLY A 38 6.25 21.49 -0.57
C GLY A 38 5.42 21.59 0.71
N TYR A 39 5.40 20.49 1.46
CA TYR A 39 4.62 20.37 2.70
C TYR A 39 5.03 21.39 3.77
N ASP A 40 6.34 21.55 4.01
CA ASP A 40 6.85 22.38 5.12
C ASP A 40 6.51 23.86 4.93
N LYS A 41 6.58 24.35 3.70
CA LYS A 41 6.33 25.76 3.37
C LYS A 41 4.84 26.10 3.27
N THR A 42 3.96 25.11 3.32
CA THR A 42 2.53 25.30 3.22
C THR A 42 1.91 25.50 4.59
N SER A 43 1.22 26.64 4.80
CA SER A 43 0.49 26.96 6.00
C SER A 43 -1.01 26.67 5.89
N ILE A 44 -1.69 26.53 7.03
CA ILE A 44 -3.15 26.40 7.09
C ILE A 44 -3.84 27.65 6.53
N ASP A 45 -3.25 28.83 6.74
CA ASP A 45 -3.78 30.09 6.20
C ASP A 45 -3.81 30.10 4.67
N GLN A 46 -2.71 29.68 4.03
CA GLN A 46 -2.64 29.55 2.58
C GLN A 46 -3.62 28.51 2.03
N ILE A 47 -3.82 27.41 2.75
CA ILE A 47 -4.80 26.39 2.35
C ILE A 47 -6.23 26.95 2.41
N ALA A 48 -6.58 27.64 3.49
CA ALA A 48 -7.90 28.23 3.67
C ALA A 48 -8.16 29.33 2.64
N GLU A 49 -7.19 30.23 2.41
CA GLU A 49 -7.24 31.28 1.39
C GLU A 49 -7.47 30.70 -0.01
N ARG A 50 -6.66 29.71 -0.41
CA ARG A 50 -6.79 29.04 -1.72
C ARG A 50 -8.12 28.29 -1.87
N ALA A 51 -8.67 27.78 -0.78
CA ALA A 51 -9.97 27.11 -0.76
C ALA A 51 -11.15 28.10 -0.66
N ASP A 52 -10.89 29.40 -0.64
CA ASP A 52 -11.90 30.45 -0.47
C ASP A 52 -12.79 30.20 0.75
N VAL A 53 -12.16 30.03 1.92
CA VAL A 53 -12.83 29.88 3.22
C VAL A 53 -12.07 30.60 4.33
N ALA A 54 -12.76 30.96 5.40
CA ALA A 54 -12.08 31.49 6.58
C ALA A 54 -11.18 30.42 7.24
N ARG A 55 -10.05 30.83 7.83
CA ARG A 55 -9.14 29.94 8.58
C ARG A 55 -9.86 29.02 9.59
N GLY A 56 -10.82 29.57 10.34
CA GLY A 56 -11.62 28.79 11.30
C GLY A 56 -12.41 27.65 10.65
N THR A 57 -12.76 27.79 9.37
CA THR A 57 -13.46 26.75 8.61
C THR A 57 -12.59 25.53 8.38
N PHE A 58 -11.27 25.70 8.22
CA PHE A 58 -10.34 24.58 8.10
C PHE A 58 -10.46 23.60 9.28
N PHE A 59 -10.50 24.14 10.52
CA PHE A 59 -10.54 23.33 11.74
C PHE A 59 -11.86 22.57 11.94
N ASN A 60 -12.90 22.90 11.20
CA ASN A 60 -14.14 22.12 11.18
C ASN A 60 -14.01 20.80 10.40
N TYR A 61 -12.95 20.65 9.58
CA TYR A 61 -12.73 19.50 8.70
C TYR A 61 -11.43 18.75 8.97
N PHE A 62 -10.38 19.47 9.32
CA PHE A 62 -9.04 18.95 9.61
C PHE A 62 -8.51 19.65 10.87
N GLN A 63 -8.13 18.87 11.86
CA GLN A 63 -7.59 19.44 13.11
C GLN A 63 -6.17 19.96 12.92
N ARG A 64 -5.41 19.32 12.02
CA ARG A 64 -4.01 19.62 11.73
C ARG A 64 -3.73 19.44 10.25
N LYS A 65 -2.63 20.01 9.78
CA LYS A 65 -2.16 19.84 8.39
C LYS A 65 -1.84 18.37 8.08
N GLU A 66 -1.38 17.61 9.06
CA GLU A 66 -1.09 16.18 8.98
C GLU A 66 -2.33 15.33 8.64
N ASP A 67 -3.52 15.77 9.02
CA ASP A 67 -4.76 15.04 8.73
C ASP A 67 -5.07 14.99 7.23
N ILE A 68 -4.56 15.96 6.47
CA ILE A 68 -4.63 15.94 5.01
C ILE A 68 -3.75 14.83 4.43
N VAL A 69 -2.57 14.62 5.04
CA VAL A 69 -1.65 13.54 4.64
C VAL A 69 -2.30 12.18 4.87
N SER A 70 -2.94 11.99 6.02
CA SER A 70 -3.70 10.77 6.33
C SER A 70 -4.87 10.57 5.36
N ALA A 71 -5.62 11.63 5.06
CA ALA A 71 -6.71 11.57 4.08
C ALA A 71 -6.21 11.21 2.67
N TRP A 72 -5.00 11.64 2.29
CA TRP A 72 -4.37 11.24 1.04
C TRP A 72 -4.04 9.73 1.03
N GLY A 73 -3.46 9.22 2.10
CA GLY A 73 -3.18 7.79 2.26
C GLY A 73 -4.45 6.95 2.17
N GLU A 74 -5.52 7.38 2.86
CA GLU A 74 -6.81 6.71 2.87
C GLU A 74 -7.45 6.63 1.48
N ARG A 75 -7.43 7.72 0.71
CA ARG A 75 -7.95 7.71 -0.67
C ARG A 75 -7.18 6.76 -1.59
N ARG A 76 -5.87 6.63 -1.38
CA ARG A 76 -5.06 5.66 -2.13
C ARG A 76 -5.42 4.23 -1.75
N ARG A 77 -5.68 3.98 -0.47
CA ARG A 77 -6.19 2.70 0.01
C ARG A 77 -7.53 2.37 -0.64
N GLU A 78 -8.48 3.30 -0.62
CA GLU A 78 -9.80 3.13 -1.25
C GLU A 78 -9.66 2.85 -2.76
N LYS A 79 -8.80 3.59 -3.46
CA LYS A 79 -8.52 3.38 -4.88
C LYS A 79 -7.95 1.98 -5.14
N LEU A 80 -6.99 1.53 -4.31
CA LEU A 80 -6.44 0.18 -4.42
C LEU A 80 -7.53 -0.87 -4.24
N MET A 81 -8.31 -0.79 -3.16
CA MET A 81 -9.37 -1.75 -2.86
C MET A 81 -10.41 -1.79 -3.97
N THR A 82 -10.91 -0.63 -4.41
CA THR A 82 -11.89 -0.55 -5.51
C THR A 82 -11.35 -1.16 -6.81
N THR A 83 -10.07 -0.91 -7.14
CA THR A 83 -9.45 -1.46 -8.35
C THR A 83 -9.23 -2.97 -8.23
N MET A 84 -8.91 -3.46 -7.03
CA MET A 84 -8.81 -4.90 -6.75
C MET A 84 -10.16 -5.61 -6.88
N ASP A 85 -11.26 -5.01 -6.38
CA ASP A 85 -12.60 -5.60 -6.37
C ASP A 85 -13.25 -5.67 -7.78
N HIS A 86 -12.89 -4.75 -8.67
CA HIS A 86 -13.43 -4.72 -10.06
C HIS A 86 -12.82 -5.78 -10.98
N SER A 87 -12.11 -6.76 -10.44
CA SER A 87 -11.60 -7.88 -11.24
C SER A 87 -12.68 -8.89 -11.52
N ASP A 88 -12.63 -9.40 -12.74
CA ASP A 88 -13.56 -10.37 -13.27
C ASP A 88 -13.73 -11.58 -12.31
N PRO A 89 -14.95 -11.83 -11.78
CA PRO A 89 -15.20 -12.95 -10.87
C PRO A 89 -15.12 -14.33 -11.56
N VAL A 90 -14.86 -14.37 -12.88
CA VAL A 90 -14.92 -15.59 -13.70
C VAL A 90 -13.71 -16.52 -13.51
N SER A 91 -12.60 -16.06 -12.95
CA SER A 91 -11.48 -16.92 -12.59
C SER A 91 -10.85 -16.42 -11.30
N PRO A 92 -11.03 -17.08 -10.17
CA PRO A 92 -10.24 -16.79 -8.98
C PRO A 92 -8.77 -17.05 -9.33
N GLY A 93 -8.03 -15.96 -9.53
CA GLY A 93 -6.59 -16.04 -9.81
C GLY A 93 -5.86 -16.66 -8.63
N THR A 94 -4.67 -17.19 -8.90
CA THR A 94 -3.80 -17.69 -7.83
C THR A 94 -3.39 -16.55 -6.89
N SER A 95 -3.09 -16.86 -5.63
CA SER A 95 -2.59 -15.88 -4.65
C SER A 95 -1.36 -15.13 -5.17
N LEU A 96 -0.49 -15.81 -5.93
CA LEU A 96 0.64 -15.17 -6.60
C LEU A 96 0.21 -14.16 -7.68
N SER A 97 -0.80 -14.50 -8.49
CA SER A 97 -1.31 -13.57 -9.51
C SER A 97 -1.93 -12.33 -8.89
N GLU A 98 -2.60 -12.49 -7.75
CA GLU A 98 -3.21 -11.39 -6.99
C GLU A 98 -2.15 -10.49 -6.32
N LEU A 99 -1.07 -11.06 -5.76
CA LEU A 99 0.06 -10.28 -5.26
C LEU A 99 0.69 -9.44 -6.39
N ARG A 100 0.92 -10.04 -7.56
CA ARG A 100 1.47 -9.34 -8.74
C ARG A 100 0.55 -8.18 -9.14
N ARG A 101 -0.74 -8.44 -9.22
CA ARG A 101 -1.74 -7.43 -9.56
C ARG A 101 -1.78 -6.29 -8.55
N CYS A 102 -1.78 -6.60 -7.25
CA CYS A 102 -1.73 -5.60 -6.19
C CYS A 102 -0.48 -4.68 -6.34
N MET A 103 0.69 -5.26 -6.60
CA MET A 103 1.92 -4.51 -6.84
C MET A 103 1.82 -3.62 -8.09
N THR A 104 1.20 -4.11 -9.18
CA THR A 104 0.97 -3.31 -10.38
C THR A 104 0.06 -2.12 -10.09
N ILE A 105 -1.08 -2.33 -9.45
CA ILE A 105 -2.01 -1.23 -9.10
C ILE A 105 -1.33 -0.21 -8.19
N LEU A 106 -0.56 -0.65 -7.19
CA LEU A 106 0.21 0.23 -6.31
C LEU A 106 1.23 1.07 -7.09
N SER A 107 1.91 0.49 -8.07
CA SER A 107 2.85 1.23 -8.92
C SER A 107 2.14 2.28 -9.78
N GLU A 108 1.05 1.91 -10.43
CA GLU A 108 0.24 2.82 -11.27
C GLU A 108 -0.31 4.00 -10.47
N ILE A 109 -0.85 3.76 -9.26
CA ILE A 109 -1.34 4.81 -8.37
C ILE A 109 -0.23 5.82 -8.06
N ASN A 110 1.01 5.36 -7.83
CA ASN A 110 2.12 6.24 -7.48
C ASN A 110 2.71 6.96 -8.70
N GLU A 111 2.91 6.26 -9.81
CA GLU A 111 3.52 6.83 -11.01
C GLU A 111 2.63 7.86 -11.70
N THR A 112 1.29 7.66 -11.67
CA THR A 112 0.32 8.61 -12.22
C THR A 112 0.38 9.99 -11.53
N GLU A 113 0.71 10.02 -10.23
CA GLU A 113 0.77 11.24 -9.43
C GLU A 113 2.20 11.50 -8.90
N ARG A 114 3.22 11.28 -9.73
CA ARG A 114 4.62 11.35 -9.32
C ARG A 114 4.99 12.66 -8.63
N ASP A 115 4.57 13.78 -9.19
CA ASP A 115 4.83 15.13 -8.69
C ASP A 115 4.22 15.40 -7.31
N LEU A 116 3.21 14.63 -6.92
CA LEU A 116 2.57 14.69 -5.60
C LEU A 116 3.10 13.59 -4.66
N THR A 117 3.45 12.42 -5.17
CA THR A 117 3.86 11.28 -4.34
C THR A 117 5.09 11.60 -3.48
N ALA A 118 6.14 12.21 -4.04
CA ALA A 118 7.35 12.53 -3.29
C ALA A 118 7.12 13.53 -2.13
N PRO A 119 6.45 14.71 -2.33
CA PRO A 119 6.15 15.60 -1.23
C PRO A 119 5.22 14.98 -0.18
N MET A 120 4.27 14.15 -0.59
CA MET A 120 3.35 13.50 0.35
C MET A 120 4.01 12.39 1.17
N LEU A 121 4.89 11.58 0.58
CA LEU A 121 5.69 10.60 1.33
C LEU A 121 6.62 11.30 2.32
N THR A 122 7.26 12.41 1.92
CA THR A 122 8.08 13.21 2.81
C THR A 122 7.25 13.75 3.99
N ALA A 123 6.07 14.28 3.72
CA ALA A 123 5.15 14.78 4.73
C ALA A 123 4.69 13.65 5.69
N TRP A 124 4.37 12.48 5.16
CA TRP A 124 3.94 11.31 5.91
C TRP A 124 5.02 10.83 6.89
N VAL A 125 6.28 10.76 6.44
CA VAL A 125 7.42 10.41 7.31
C VAL A 125 7.67 11.48 8.37
N LYS A 126 7.68 12.78 7.99
CA LYS A 126 7.89 13.89 8.92
C LYS A 126 6.79 14.00 9.97
N ALA A 127 5.56 13.66 9.61
CA ALA A 127 4.43 13.62 10.54
C ALA A 127 4.47 12.41 11.50
N GLY A 128 5.48 11.53 11.40
CA GLY A 128 5.60 10.32 12.21
C GLY A 128 4.53 9.26 11.90
N ARG A 129 3.79 9.40 10.81
CA ARG A 129 2.69 8.52 10.45
C ARG A 129 3.09 7.05 10.26
N PRO A 130 4.29 6.70 9.72
CA PRO A 130 4.73 5.31 9.66
C PRO A 130 4.73 4.56 11.00
N LEU A 131 4.82 5.30 12.11
CA LEU A 131 4.88 4.74 13.46
C LEU A 131 3.52 4.63 14.15
N VAL A 132 2.50 5.34 13.64
CA VAL A 132 1.19 5.46 14.31
C VAL A 132 0.00 5.01 13.45
N GLU A 133 0.17 4.96 12.14
CA GLU A 133 -0.88 4.49 11.22
C GLU A 133 -0.82 2.97 11.08
N GLU A 134 -1.99 2.34 11.06
CA GLU A 134 -2.08 0.91 10.78
C GLU A 134 -1.55 0.60 9.37
N PRO A 135 -0.75 -0.47 9.23
CA PRO A 135 -0.08 -0.81 7.97
C PRO A 135 -1.04 -1.50 6.98
N TYR A 136 -2.12 -0.83 6.55
CA TYR A 136 -3.19 -1.41 5.72
C TYR A 136 -2.68 -2.17 4.47
N VAL A 137 -1.58 -1.73 3.86
CA VAL A 137 -0.99 -2.44 2.72
C VAL A 137 -0.41 -3.78 3.15
N ALA A 138 0.21 -3.86 4.35
CA ALA A 138 0.66 -5.12 4.92
C ALA A 138 -0.51 -6.07 5.17
N ASP A 139 -1.65 -5.56 5.65
CA ASP A 139 -2.84 -6.38 5.89
C ASP A 139 -3.44 -6.95 4.59
N ILE A 140 -3.41 -6.17 3.50
CA ILE A 140 -3.82 -6.65 2.19
C ILE A 140 -2.91 -7.81 1.75
N PHE A 141 -1.60 -7.64 1.79
CA PHE A 141 -0.65 -8.71 1.46
C PHE A 141 -0.79 -9.91 2.38
N THR A 142 -0.96 -9.69 3.68
CA THR A 142 -1.16 -10.77 4.67
C THR A 142 -2.37 -11.63 4.30
N ARG A 143 -3.51 -11.03 3.96
CA ARG A 143 -4.73 -11.76 3.57
C ARG A 143 -4.53 -12.59 2.30
N ILE A 144 -3.84 -12.03 1.30
CA ILE A 144 -3.56 -12.76 0.06
C ILE A 144 -2.64 -13.95 0.33
N VAL A 145 -1.58 -13.76 1.12
CA VAL A 145 -0.63 -14.82 1.47
C VAL A 145 -1.29 -15.89 2.34
N ALA A 146 -2.09 -15.51 3.35
CA ALA A 146 -2.81 -16.44 4.20
C ALA A 146 -3.72 -17.36 3.39
N ARG A 147 -4.48 -16.79 2.45
CA ARG A 147 -5.30 -17.58 1.53
C ARG A 147 -4.47 -18.54 0.68
N GLY A 148 -3.28 -18.12 0.22
CA GLY A 148 -2.36 -18.98 -0.51
C GLY A 148 -1.81 -20.15 0.32
N TYR A 149 -1.65 -19.95 1.64
CA TYR A 149 -1.30 -21.03 2.57
C TYR A 149 -2.47 -21.98 2.81
N ASP A 150 -3.68 -21.43 3.01
CA ASP A 150 -4.88 -22.23 3.30
C ASP A 150 -5.25 -23.14 2.12
N ASN A 151 -5.04 -22.71 0.88
CA ASN A 151 -5.36 -23.47 -0.32
C ASN A 151 -4.17 -24.27 -0.91
N GLY A 152 -3.00 -24.20 -0.26
CA GLY A 152 -1.81 -24.95 -0.68
C GLY A 152 -1.06 -24.40 -1.90
N GLU A 153 -1.41 -23.21 -2.39
CA GLU A 153 -0.67 -22.54 -3.48
C GLU A 153 0.70 -22.02 -3.04
N LEU A 154 0.79 -21.61 -1.78
CA LEU A 154 2.01 -21.11 -1.15
C LEU A 154 2.34 -21.98 0.06
N ALA A 155 3.61 -22.13 0.37
CA ALA A 155 4.08 -22.84 1.53
C ALA A 155 5.32 -22.16 2.13
N SER A 156 5.32 -21.97 3.44
CA SER A 156 6.46 -21.42 4.17
C SER A 156 6.30 -21.70 5.67
N ASP A 157 7.42 -21.74 6.40
CA ASP A 157 7.49 -21.69 7.86
C ASP A 157 7.34 -20.26 8.41
N VAL A 158 7.33 -19.27 7.54
CA VAL A 158 7.15 -17.85 7.88
C VAL A 158 5.65 -17.51 7.88
N SER A 159 5.15 -16.90 8.97
CA SER A 159 3.75 -16.51 9.04
C SER A 159 3.35 -15.53 7.92
N ALA A 160 2.10 -15.64 7.43
CA ALA A 160 1.55 -14.76 6.42
C ALA A 160 1.66 -13.27 6.81
N GLN A 161 1.47 -12.95 8.09
CA GLN A 161 1.62 -11.60 8.61
C GLN A 161 3.04 -11.07 8.42
N ARG A 162 4.06 -11.86 8.72
CA ARG A 162 5.46 -11.46 8.53
C ARG A 162 5.77 -11.24 7.05
N VAL A 163 5.29 -12.11 6.17
CA VAL A 163 5.43 -11.92 4.72
C VAL A 163 4.74 -10.65 4.25
N GLY A 164 3.53 -10.37 4.75
CA GLY A 164 2.80 -9.13 4.44
C GLY A 164 3.57 -7.87 4.83
N HIS A 165 4.18 -7.87 6.02
CA HIS A 165 5.04 -6.76 6.46
C HIS A 165 6.29 -6.61 5.59
N ILE A 166 6.96 -7.71 5.24
CA ILE A 166 8.14 -7.69 4.34
C ILE A 166 7.75 -7.09 2.98
N LEU A 167 6.65 -7.52 2.39
CA LEU A 167 6.18 -6.99 1.10
C LEU A 167 5.84 -5.50 1.17
N ARG A 168 5.23 -5.04 2.27
CA ARG A 168 5.00 -3.61 2.52
C ARG A 168 6.32 -2.83 2.60
N ASP A 169 7.29 -3.33 3.33
CA ASP A 169 8.58 -2.66 3.53
C ASP A 169 9.36 -2.56 2.20
N ILE A 170 9.28 -3.60 1.38
CA ILE A 170 9.82 -3.60 0.02
C ILE A 170 9.12 -2.53 -0.84
N TYR A 171 7.78 -2.47 -0.79
CA TYR A 171 7.00 -1.46 -1.50
C TYR A 171 7.40 -0.04 -1.10
N LEU A 172 7.42 0.27 0.20
CA LEU A 172 7.80 1.60 0.69
C LEU A 172 9.25 1.93 0.35
N GLY A 173 10.18 0.98 0.53
CA GLY A 173 11.59 1.16 0.16
C GLY A 173 11.79 1.44 -1.34
N THR A 174 11.01 0.79 -2.19
CA THR A 174 11.01 1.06 -3.64
C THR A 174 10.50 2.47 -3.95
N LEU A 175 9.41 2.91 -3.30
CA LEU A 175 8.91 4.27 -3.48
C LEU A 175 9.92 5.33 -3.01
N TYR A 176 10.60 5.13 -1.88
CA TYR A 176 11.61 6.07 -1.41
C TYR A 176 12.77 6.19 -2.40
N ARG A 177 13.29 5.08 -2.93
CA ARG A 177 14.35 5.11 -3.95
C ARG A 177 13.88 5.81 -5.23
N TRP A 178 12.67 5.50 -5.68
CA TRP A 178 12.08 6.13 -6.86
C TRP A 178 11.91 7.65 -6.72
N CYS A 179 11.44 8.13 -5.56
CA CYS A 179 11.29 9.56 -5.29
C CYS A 179 12.62 10.31 -5.28
N GLN A 180 13.74 9.63 -5.02
CA GLN A 180 15.08 10.23 -5.07
C GLN A 180 15.62 10.36 -6.50
N GLN A 181 15.06 9.65 -7.46
CA GLN A 181 15.50 9.69 -8.85
C GLN A 181 14.86 10.88 -9.58
N THR A 182 15.67 11.71 -10.24
CA THR A 182 15.17 12.85 -11.04
C THR A 182 14.56 12.42 -12.37
N SER A 183 14.94 11.28 -12.92
CA SER A 183 14.57 10.80 -14.25
C SER A 183 14.32 9.29 -14.32
N ALA A 184 13.54 8.73 -13.39
CA ALA A 184 13.13 7.34 -13.51
C ALA A 184 12.24 7.14 -14.73
N ALA A 185 12.48 6.05 -15.49
CA ALA A 185 11.66 5.69 -16.63
C ALA A 185 10.21 5.39 -16.19
N PRO A 186 9.21 5.60 -17.06
CA PRO A 186 7.86 5.10 -16.82
C PRO A 186 7.88 3.58 -16.58
N GLY A 187 7.10 3.11 -15.60
CA GLY A 187 7.06 1.70 -15.24
C GLY A 187 8.17 1.22 -14.29
N TYR A 188 9.10 2.10 -13.89
CA TYR A 188 10.20 1.75 -12.98
C TYR A 188 9.69 1.11 -11.67
N VAL A 189 8.68 1.70 -11.04
CA VAL A 189 8.15 1.17 -9.77
C VAL A 189 7.54 -0.22 -9.99
N ALA A 190 6.83 -0.42 -11.09
CA ALA A 190 6.25 -1.72 -11.42
C ALA A 190 7.33 -2.79 -11.63
N GLU A 191 8.37 -2.49 -12.39
CA GLU A 191 9.48 -3.42 -12.65
C GLU A 191 10.21 -3.83 -11.38
N GLU A 192 10.55 -2.85 -10.52
CA GLU A 192 11.23 -3.09 -9.23
C GLU A 192 10.37 -3.92 -8.28
N LEU A 193 9.07 -3.61 -8.15
CA LEU A 193 8.16 -4.34 -7.29
C LEU A 193 7.95 -5.78 -7.78
N GLN A 194 7.83 -6.00 -9.09
CA GLN A 194 7.71 -7.34 -9.65
C GLN A 194 9.02 -8.15 -9.49
N ALA A 195 10.18 -7.51 -9.63
CA ALA A 195 11.47 -8.15 -9.38
C ALA A 195 11.62 -8.57 -7.92
N ALA A 196 11.27 -7.66 -7.00
CA ALA A 196 11.32 -7.93 -5.56
C ALA A 196 10.33 -9.03 -5.14
N LEU A 197 9.12 -9.03 -5.69
CA LEU A 197 8.14 -10.10 -5.44
C LEU A 197 8.68 -11.47 -5.90
N ARG A 198 9.33 -11.53 -7.08
CA ARG A 198 9.98 -12.76 -7.54
C ARG A 198 11.04 -13.23 -6.55
N LEU A 199 11.88 -12.33 -6.03
CA LEU A 199 12.90 -12.69 -5.04
C LEU A 199 12.28 -13.22 -3.75
N VAL A 200 11.19 -12.62 -3.26
CA VAL A 200 10.50 -13.10 -2.05
C VAL A 200 9.87 -14.47 -2.27
N VAL A 201 9.24 -14.69 -3.42
CA VAL A 201 8.51 -15.95 -3.69
C VAL A 201 9.44 -17.10 -4.03
N TYR A 202 10.49 -16.85 -4.82
CA TYR A 202 11.36 -17.92 -5.32
C TYR A 202 12.72 -17.99 -4.61
N GLY A 203 13.09 -16.95 -3.84
CA GLY A 203 14.38 -16.87 -3.16
C GLY A 203 15.56 -16.64 -4.10
N LEU A 204 16.77 -16.68 -3.54
CA LEU A 204 18.05 -16.54 -4.25
C LEU A 204 18.81 -17.86 -4.35
N LEU A 205 18.46 -18.82 -3.49
CA LEU A 205 19.15 -20.11 -3.47
C LEU A 205 18.53 -21.01 -4.53
N THR A 206 19.35 -21.56 -5.39
CA THR A 206 18.99 -22.74 -6.16
C THR A 206 18.67 -23.87 -5.18
N ALA A 207 17.68 -24.70 -5.49
CA ALA A 207 17.31 -25.84 -4.65
C ALA A 207 18.57 -26.56 -4.17
N PRO A 208 18.65 -26.93 -2.87
CA PRO A 208 19.82 -27.62 -2.37
C PRO A 208 20.02 -28.85 -3.24
N HIS A 209 21.22 -28.99 -3.82
CA HIS A 209 21.64 -30.24 -4.40
C HIS A 209 21.44 -31.30 -3.30
N HIS A 210 20.52 -32.22 -3.49
CA HIS A 210 20.46 -33.43 -2.72
C HIS A 210 21.84 -34.09 -2.86
N GLN A 211 22.74 -33.86 -1.91
CA GLN A 211 23.91 -34.70 -1.73
C GLN A 211 23.33 -36.06 -1.33
N THR A 212 23.16 -36.92 -2.29
CA THR A 212 23.02 -38.36 -2.09
C THR A 212 24.31 -38.80 -1.41
N HIS A 213 24.28 -38.91 -0.08
CA HIS A 213 25.29 -39.62 0.65
C HIS A 213 25.30 -41.06 0.07
N PRO A 214 26.43 -41.54 -0.47
CA PRO A 214 26.54 -42.95 -0.84
C PRO A 214 26.39 -43.72 0.48
N ALA A 215 25.42 -44.61 0.50
CA ALA A 215 25.24 -45.57 1.60
C ALA A 215 26.56 -46.30 1.79
N THR A 216 27.17 -46.11 2.96
CA THR A 216 28.32 -46.89 3.39
C THR A 216 27.84 -48.32 3.61
N THR A 217 28.12 -49.18 2.62
CA THR A 217 27.91 -50.61 2.68
C THR A 217 28.86 -51.13 3.75
N SER A 218 28.38 -51.41 4.96
CA SER A 218 29.07 -52.20 5.94
C SER A 218 29.25 -53.61 5.41
N GLN A 219 30.42 -53.91 4.87
CA GLN A 219 30.88 -55.28 4.69
C GLN A 219 31.23 -55.87 6.07
N ASN A 220 30.32 -56.60 6.62
CA ASN A 220 30.57 -57.51 7.72
C ASN A 220 31.20 -58.77 7.15
N ALA A 221 32.52 -58.82 7.13
CA ALA A 221 33.26 -60.04 6.79
C ALA A 221 33.44 -60.85 8.08
N SER A 222 32.66 -61.91 8.14
CA SER A 222 32.83 -63.02 9.01
C SER A 222 34.25 -63.56 8.92
N HIS A 223 34.95 -63.66 10.00
CA HIS A 223 36.11 -64.53 10.11
C HIS A 223 35.83 -65.57 11.20
N GLU A 224 35.29 -66.67 10.71
CA GLU A 224 35.31 -67.95 11.41
C GLU A 224 36.62 -68.67 11.05
N ALA A 225 37.15 -69.31 12.06
CA ALA A 225 37.82 -70.56 12.07
C ALA A 225 39.34 -70.63 12.32
N ARG A 226 39.57 -71.36 13.37
CA ARG A 226 40.66 -72.34 13.58
C ARG A 226 42.01 -71.83 14.15
N ASN A 227 42.28 -72.04 15.37
CA ASN A 227 42.80 -73.21 16.10
C ASN A 227 42.90 -72.87 17.61
#